data_ccf078a8002d1b8ffb67dcb0ff3b3459
#
_entry.id   ccf078a8002d1b8ffb67dcb0ff3b3459
#
_cell.length_a   1.000
_cell.length_b   1.000
_cell.length_c   1.000
_cell.angle_alpha   90.00
_cell.angle_beta   90.00
_cell.angle_gamma   90.00
#
_symmetry.space_group_name_H-M   'P 1'
#
loop_
_entity.id
_entity.type
_entity.pdbx_description
1 polymer ?
#
loop_
_entity_poly.entity_id
_entity_poly.type
_entity_poly.pdbx_seq_one_letter_code
_entity_poly.pdbx_strand_id
1 'polypeptide(L)'
;MSLSQEDIEKYFTRKDGTYLCARWGRPIAPVIFGVDEASLEVFKAALEAVVVLADHKMAETDPELGSNLMIFFCKDWDELAAVPHLDKLVPDLQILVKRLIKSDANQYRIFRFEEDGAIKAAFVFLRLDEHMANATADTIALSQATQTILLWSDTAFMDASPLGIVEDKAVLKPEIADIIRTAYDPTLPAVAQDKSHALRMAARLMVRQ
;
A
#
# COMPACT_ATOMS: atom_id res chain seq x y z
N MET A 1 -3.13 -13.16 20.56
CA MET A 1 -1.67 -13.25 20.78
C MET A 1 -1.06 -11.93 20.38
N SER A 2 -0.24 -11.35 21.23
CA SER A 2 0.49 -10.12 20.88
C SER A 2 1.58 -10.46 19.86
N LEU A 3 1.75 -9.62 18.84
CA LEU A 3 2.85 -9.76 17.87
C LEU A 3 4.19 -9.55 18.57
N SER A 4 5.13 -10.46 18.32
CA SER A 4 6.50 -10.30 18.78
C SER A 4 7.27 -9.26 17.92
N GLN A 5 8.42 -8.81 18.42
CA GLN A 5 9.32 -7.99 17.61
C GLN A 5 9.67 -8.65 16.28
N GLU A 6 10.00 -9.95 16.32
CA GLU A 6 10.39 -10.72 15.14
C GLU A 6 9.26 -10.83 14.11
N ASP A 7 8.00 -10.93 14.57
CA ASP A 7 6.85 -10.96 13.68
C ASP A 7 6.66 -9.62 12.96
N ILE A 8 6.87 -8.51 13.65
CA ILE A 8 6.79 -7.18 13.06
C ILE A 8 7.97 -6.92 12.11
N GLU A 9 9.20 -7.34 12.48
CA GLU A 9 10.38 -7.16 11.63
C GLU A 9 10.19 -7.75 10.23
N LYS A 10 9.53 -8.92 10.10
CA LYS A 10 9.27 -9.59 8.82
C LYS A 10 8.54 -8.71 7.82
N TYR A 11 7.62 -7.86 8.29
CA TYR A 11 6.84 -6.98 7.42
C TYR A 11 7.63 -5.80 6.86
N PHE A 12 8.77 -5.46 7.46
CA PHE A 12 9.58 -4.29 7.09
C PHE A 12 11.02 -4.62 6.71
N THR A 13 11.44 -5.89 6.82
CA THR A 13 12.76 -6.34 6.41
C THR A 13 12.70 -6.86 4.98
N ARG A 14 13.43 -6.22 4.08
CA ARG A 14 13.51 -6.54 2.66
C ARG A 14 14.33 -7.80 2.44
N LYS A 15 14.26 -8.36 1.22
CA LYS A 15 15.01 -9.54 0.81
C LYS A 15 16.54 -9.39 0.98
N ASP A 16 17.06 -8.17 0.87
CA ASP A 16 18.48 -7.86 1.08
C ASP A 16 18.87 -7.70 2.58
N GLY A 17 17.91 -7.87 3.49
CA GLY A 17 18.10 -7.73 4.94
C GLY A 17 17.93 -6.30 5.46
N THR A 18 17.69 -5.32 4.60
CA THR A 18 17.48 -3.92 4.99
C THR A 18 16.12 -3.75 5.65
N TYR A 19 16.09 -3.17 6.85
CA TYR A 19 14.86 -2.77 7.53
C TYR A 19 14.46 -1.36 7.06
N LEU A 20 13.22 -1.21 6.62
CA LEU A 20 12.67 0.09 6.27
C LEU A 20 11.15 0.11 6.49
N CYS A 21 10.70 0.95 7.40
CA CYS A 21 9.29 1.28 7.60
C CYS A 21 9.09 2.76 7.31
N ALA A 22 8.10 3.11 6.52
CA ALA A 22 7.68 4.49 6.29
C ALA A 22 6.15 4.57 6.23
N ARG A 23 5.60 5.69 6.72
CA ARG A 23 4.18 6.03 6.63
C ARG A 23 4.00 7.33 5.87
N TRP A 24 2.77 7.64 5.49
CA TRP A 24 2.45 8.90 4.82
C TRP A 24 2.74 10.10 5.71
N GLY A 25 3.41 11.11 5.11
CA GLY A 25 3.72 12.38 5.76
C GLY A 25 2.64 13.45 5.58
N ARG A 26 1.72 13.23 4.62
CA ARG A 26 0.65 14.17 4.25
C ARG A 26 -0.69 13.44 4.04
N PRO A 27 -1.83 14.15 4.07
CA PRO A 27 -3.13 13.55 3.75
C PRO A 27 -3.14 12.86 2.38
N ILE A 28 -3.86 11.76 2.27
CA ILE A 28 -3.93 10.96 1.03
C ILE A 28 -5.03 11.51 0.14
N ALA A 29 -4.67 11.91 -1.08
CA ALA A 29 -5.58 12.37 -2.13
C ALA A 29 -5.57 11.35 -3.29
N PRO A 30 -6.51 10.36 -3.30
CA PRO A 30 -6.50 9.28 -4.28
C PRO A 30 -7.14 9.70 -5.61
N VAL A 31 -6.65 9.10 -6.70
CA VAL A 31 -7.31 9.03 -8.01
C VAL A 31 -7.15 7.62 -8.56
N ILE A 32 -8.20 7.09 -9.17
CA ILE A 32 -8.26 5.72 -9.68
C ILE A 32 -8.69 5.75 -11.14
N PHE A 33 -7.95 5.08 -12.00
CA PHE A 33 -8.16 5.01 -13.43
C PHE A 33 -8.47 3.58 -13.88
N GLY A 34 -9.31 3.43 -14.87
CA GLY A 34 -9.59 2.13 -15.51
C GLY A 34 -10.64 1.27 -14.80
N VAL A 35 -11.47 1.88 -13.93
CA VAL A 35 -12.58 1.20 -13.24
C VAL A 35 -13.89 1.92 -13.55
N ASP A 36 -15.03 1.23 -13.37
CA ASP A 36 -16.35 1.82 -13.40
C ASP A 36 -16.70 2.58 -12.10
N GLU A 37 -17.81 3.33 -12.12
CA GLU A 37 -18.25 4.15 -10.99
C GLU A 37 -18.54 3.32 -9.74
N ALA A 38 -19.14 2.12 -9.89
CA ALA A 38 -19.46 1.25 -8.76
C ALA A 38 -18.17 0.74 -8.09
N SER A 39 -17.18 0.33 -8.87
CA SER A 39 -15.87 -0.07 -8.37
C SER A 39 -15.12 1.10 -7.71
N LEU A 40 -15.24 2.31 -8.28
CA LEU A 40 -14.63 3.52 -7.71
C LEU A 40 -15.12 3.78 -6.29
N GLU A 41 -16.43 3.68 -6.03
CA GLU A 41 -17.01 3.86 -4.69
C GLU A 41 -16.52 2.79 -3.70
N VAL A 42 -16.37 1.54 -4.15
CA VAL A 42 -15.81 0.47 -3.34
C VAL A 42 -14.36 0.76 -2.93
N PHE A 43 -13.54 1.23 -3.88
CA PHE A 43 -12.15 1.61 -3.59
C PHE A 43 -12.06 2.78 -2.63
N LYS A 44 -12.91 3.80 -2.81
CA LYS A 44 -12.98 4.95 -1.93
C LYS A 44 -13.31 4.54 -0.51
N ALA A 45 -14.34 3.71 -0.33
CA ALA A 45 -14.74 3.19 0.98
C ALA A 45 -13.61 2.39 1.66
N ALA A 46 -12.90 1.53 0.91
CA ALA A 46 -11.79 0.75 1.43
C ALA A 46 -10.60 1.62 1.85
N LEU A 47 -10.26 2.63 1.04
CA LEU A 47 -9.20 3.60 1.37
C LEU A 47 -9.56 4.39 2.63
N GLU A 48 -10.78 4.92 2.72
CA GLU A 48 -11.27 5.64 3.90
C GLU A 48 -11.20 4.76 5.16
N ALA A 49 -11.64 3.50 5.07
CA ALA A 49 -11.61 2.57 6.22
C ALA A 49 -10.18 2.34 6.73
N VAL A 50 -9.21 2.13 5.83
CA VAL A 50 -7.82 1.88 6.21
C VAL A 50 -7.14 3.16 6.70
N VAL A 51 -7.47 4.32 6.12
CA VAL A 51 -6.95 5.63 6.57
C VAL A 51 -7.48 5.99 7.96
N VAL A 52 -8.76 5.74 8.23
CA VAL A 52 -9.36 5.90 9.57
C VAL A 52 -8.73 4.93 10.57
N LEU A 53 -8.50 3.67 10.17
CA LEU A 53 -7.79 2.69 11.01
C LEU A 53 -6.40 3.18 11.42
N ALA A 54 -5.71 3.87 10.53
CA ALA A 54 -4.39 4.45 10.74
C ALA A 54 -4.40 5.75 11.57
N ASP A 55 -5.58 6.28 11.94
CA ASP A 55 -5.73 7.63 12.49
C ASP A 55 -5.06 8.70 11.60
N HIS A 56 -5.18 8.52 10.29
CA HIS A 56 -4.63 9.41 9.27
C HIS A 56 -5.76 10.17 8.55
N LYS A 57 -5.43 10.99 7.56
CA LYS A 57 -6.40 11.86 6.88
C LYS A 57 -6.42 11.62 5.37
N MET A 58 -7.64 11.71 4.81
CA MET A 58 -7.87 11.87 3.39
C MET A 58 -7.95 13.35 3.03
N ALA A 59 -7.66 13.69 1.79
CA ALA A 59 -7.88 15.00 1.19
C ALA A 59 -8.51 14.84 -0.19
N GLU A 60 -9.25 15.87 -0.63
CA GLU A 60 -9.78 15.90 -1.99
C GLU A 60 -8.67 16.20 -3.01
N THR A 61 -7.69 16.99 -2.61
CA THR A 61 -6.58 17.43 -3.45
C THR A 61 -5.29 17.51 -2.66
N ASP A 62 -4.18 17.09 -3.26
CA ASP A 62 -2.82 17.40 -2.79
C ASP A 62 -2.39 18.75 -3.38
N PRO A 63 -1.90 19.70 -2.57
CA PRO A 63 -1.57 21.05 -3.04
C PRO A 63 -0.40 21.10 -4.03
N GLU A 64 0.45 20.09 -4.05
CA GLU A 64 1.63 20.02 -4.93
C GLU A 64 1.38 19.14 -6.15
N LEU A 65 0.71 18.00 -5.97
CA LEU A 65 0.56 16.96 -6.99
C LEU A 65 -0.84 16.84 -7.57
N GLY A 66 -1.83 17.56 -6.99
CA GLY A 66 -3.25 17.37 -7.29
C GLY A 66 -3.79 16.09 -6.67
N SER A 67 -3.23 14.92 -7.02
CA SER A 67 -3.44 13.63 -6.36
C SER A 67 -2.09 12.99 -6.04
N ASN A 68 -1.99 12.35 -4.88
CA ASN A 68 -0.75 11.73 -4.43
C ASN A 68 -0.83 10.20 -4.28
N LEU A 69 -2.01 9.61 -4.40
CA LEU A 69 -2.20 8.18 -4.56
C LEU A 69 -2.90 7.93 -5.91
N MET A 70 -2.16 7.39 -6.87
CA MET A 70 -2.66 7.13 -8.22
C MET A 70 -2.71 5.63 -8.47
N ILE A 71 -3.90 5.09 -8.72
CA ILE A 71 -4.13 3.66 -8.97
C ILE A 71 -4.58 3.50 -10.43
N PHE A 72 -3.84 2.68 -11.18
CA PHE A 72 -4.12 2.42 -12.60
C PHE A 72 -4.48 0.96 -12.79
N PHE A 73 -5.66 0.71 -13.32
CA PHE A 73 -6.08 -0.60 -13.81
C PHE A 73 -5.89 -0.67 -15.32
N CYS A 74 -5.28 -1.74 -15.78
CA CYS A 74 -5.10 -2.04 -17.19
C CYS A 74 -5.37 -3.53 -17.46
N LYS A 75 -5.70 -3.87 -18.69
CA LYS A 75 -5.80 -5.27 -19.13
C LYS A 75 -4.42 -5.79 -19.51
N ASP A 76 -3.65 -4.95 -20.17
CA ASP A 76 -2.30 -5.24 -20.61
C ASP A 76 -1.34 -4.13 -20.17
N TRP A 77 -0.11 -4.50 -19.80
CA TRP A 77 0.89 -3.54 -19.34
C TRP A 77 1.26 -2.49 -20.41
N ASP A 78 1.12 -2.80 -21.70
CA ASP A 78 1.40 -1.87 -22.80
C ASP A 78 0.44 -0.67 -22.81
N GLU A 79 -0.75 -0.79 -22.21
CA GLU A 79 -1.70 0.33 -22.07
C GLU A 79 -1.13 1.48 -21.24
N LEU A 80 -0.24 1.18 -20.28
CA LEU A 80 0.41 2.21 -19.46
C LEU A 80 1.28 3.17 -20.31
N ALA A 81 1.87 2.68 -21.39
CA ALA A 81 2.66 3.51 -22.30
C ALA A 81 1.80 4.52 -23.07
N ALA A 82 0.48 4.26 -23.19
CA ALA A 82 -0.47 5.14 -23.85
C ALA A 82 -1.11 6.19 -22.91
N VAL A 83 -0.89 6.08 -21.58
CA VAL A 83 -1.41 7.05 -20.61
C VAL A 83 -0.68 8.38 -20.76
N PRO A 84 -1.37 9.49 -21.07
CA PRO A 84 -0.73 10.78 -21.29
C PRO A 84 0.07 11.23 -20.08
N HIS A 85 1.32 11.62 -20.32
CA HIS A 85 2.25 12.16 -19.31
C HIS A 85 2.64 11.20 -18.17
N LEU A 86 2.26 9.92 -18.21
CA LEU A 86 2.68 8.96 -17.20
C LEU A 86 4.20 8.76 -17.21
N ASP A 87 4.84 8.87 -18.37
CA ASP A 87 6.28 8.83 -18.54
C ASP A 87 7.04 9.96 -17.78
N LYS A 88 6.37 11.11 -17.55
CA LYS A 88 6.92 12.21 -16.74
C LYS A 88 6.84 11.92 -15.24
N LEU A 89 5.82 11.18 -14.82
CA LEU A 89 5.61 10.78 -13.42
C LEU A 89 6.41 9.52 -13.06
N VAL A 90 6.59 8.63 -14.04
CA VAL A 90 7.30 7.35 -13.87
C VAL A 90 8.46 7.30 -14.87
N PRO A 91 9.67 7.72 -14.45
CA PRO A 91 10.85 7.61 -15.29
C PRO A 91 11.06 6.17 -15.80
N ASP A 92 11.56 6.03 -17.02
CA ASP A 92 11.84 4.75 -17.66
C ASP A 92 10.61 3.81 -17.76
N LEU A 93 9.41 4.39 -17.91
CA LEU A 93 8.13 3.67 -17.98
C LEU A 93 8.18 2.48 -18.96
N GLN A 94 8.77 2.66 -20.15
CA GLN A 94 8.88 1.58 -21.14
C GLN A 94 9.77 0.42 -20.67
N ILE A 95 10.84 0.71 -19.93
CA ILE A 95 11.71 -0.31 -19.35
C ILE A 95 10.95 -1.05 -18.24
N LEU A 96 10.21 -0.32 -17.42
CA LEU A 96 9.34 -0.90 -16.41
C LEU A 96 8.31 -1.84 -17.03
N VAL A 97 7.56 -1.40 -18.04
CA VAL A 97 6.55 -2.21 -18.75
C VAL A 97 7.15 -3.52 -19.26
N LYS A 98 8.27 -3.46 -19.97
CA LYS A 98 8.97 -4.67 -20.45
C LYS A 98 9.35 -5.63 -19.31
N ARG A 99 9.78 -5.10 -18.17
CA ARG A 99 10.12 -5.90 -16.98
C ARG A 99 8.88 -6.56 -16.38
N LEU A 100 7.76 -5.84 -16.26
CA LEU A 100 6.50 -6.36 -15.74
C LEU A 100 5.96 -7.50 -16.63
N ILE A 101 5.99 -7.33 -17.95
CA ILE A 101 5.61 -8.37 -18.92
C ILE A 101 6.51 -9.60 -18.75
N LYS A 102 7.84 -9.40 -18.71
CA LYS A 102 8.80 -10.50 -18.59
C LYS A 102 8.65 -11.31 -17.30
N SER A 103 8.28 -10.66 -16.20
CA SER A 103 8.08 -11.30 -14.89
C SER A 103 6.67 -11.83 -14.67
N ASP A 104 5.79 -11.69 -15.66
CA ASP A 104 4.35 -11.99 -15.56
C ASP A 104 3.71 -11.39 -14.29
N ALA A 105 4.15 -10.18 -13.93
CA ALA A 105 3.61 -9.48 -12.78
C ALA A 105 2.16 -9.06 -13.03
N ASN A 106 1.32 -9.06 -11.99
CA ASN A 106 -0.04 -8.52 -12.06
C ASN A 106 -0.22 -7.24 -11.24
N GLN A 107 0.78 -6.86 -10.46
CA GLN A 107 0.76 -5.62 -9.69
C GLN A 107 2.18 -5.06 -9.51
N TYR A 108 2.27 -3.74 -9.44
CA TYR A 108 3.51 -3.03 -9.16
C TYR A 108 3.22 -1.72 -8.43
N ARG A 109 4.11 -1.33 -7.51
CA ARG A 109 3.99 -0.08 -6.75
C ARG A 109 5.28 0.70 -6.78
N ILE A 110 5.14 2.02 -6.89
CA ILE A 110 6.25 2.97 -6.78
C ILE A 110 5.87 3.97 -5.70
N PHE A 111 6.75 4.16 -4.74
CA PHE A 111 6.60 5.20 -3.73
C PHE A 111 7.55 6.36 -4.01
N ARG A 112 7.11 7.56 -3.70
CA ARG A 112 7.91 8.77 -3.64
C ARG A 112 7.93 9.26 -2.21
N PHE A 113 9.03 9.84 -1.81
CA PHE A 113 9.27 10.20 -0.42
C PHE A 113 9.52 11.70 -0.27
N GLU A 114 9.17 12.24 0.88
CA GLU A 114 9.60 13.56 1.33
C GLU A 114 11.09 13.54 1.66
N GLU A 115 11.67 14.72 1.93
CA GLU A 115 13.08 14.83 2.33
C GLU A 115 13.41 14.07 3.62
N ASP A 116 12.44 13.98 4.56
CA ASP A 116 12.55 13.21 5.80
C ASP A 116 12.30 11.70 5.60
N GLY A 117 11.96 11.27 4.38
CA GLY A 117 11.69 9.89 4.01
C GLY A 117 10.26 9.41 4.23
N ALA A 118 9.33 10.24 4.74
CA ALA A 118 7.92 9.90 4.80
C ALA A 118 7.33 9.71 3.39
N ILE A 119 6.29 8.90 3.26
CA ILE A 119 5.64 8.69 1.95
C ILE A 119 4.97 9.99 1.52
N LYS A 120 5.37 10.49 0.34
CA LYS A 120 4.83 11.66 -0.34
C LYS A 120 3.77 11.30 -1.36
N ALA A 121 4.04 10.26 -2.16
CA ALA A 121 3.12 9.78 -3.19
C ALA A 121 3.31 8.28 -3.45
N ALA A 122 2.28 7.65 -3.97
CA ALA A 122 2.32 6.27 -4.44
C ALA A 122 1.62 6.12 -5.79
N PHE A 123 2.24 5.33 -6.68
CA PHE A 123 1.68 4.90 -7.96
C PHE A 123 1.48 3.40 -7.90
N VAL A 124 0.27 2.95 -8.13
CA VAL A 124 -0.13 1.54 -8.10
C VAL A 124 -0.59 1.14 -9.48
N PHE A 125 -0.01 0.10 -10.03
CA PHE A 125 -0.36 -0.45 -11.33
C PHE A 125 -0.88 -1.87 -11.14
N LEU A 126 -2.06 -2.15 -11.67
CA LEU A 126 -2.78 -3.41 -11.52
C LEU A 126 -3.20 -3.91 -12.90
N ARG A 127 -2.71 -5.10 -13.27
CA ARG A 127 -3.14 -5.79 -14.47
C ARG A 127 -4.28 -6.75 -14.10
N LEU A 128 -5.43 -6.57 -14.74
CA LEU A 128 -6.60 -7.42 -14.57
C LEU A 128 -6.36 -8.77 -15.30
N ASP A 129 -5.54 -9.63 -14.72
CA ASP A 129 -5.38 -11.02 -15.16
C ASP A 129 -6.56 -11.88 -14.68
N GLU A 130 -6.58 -13.16 -15.05
CA GLU A 130 -7.63 -14.11 -14.65
C GLU A 130 -7.75 -14.22 -13.13
N HIS A 131 -6.65 -14.16 -12.41
CA HIS A 131 -6.64 -14.26 -10.95
C HIS A 131 -7.30 -13.04 -10.32
N MET A 132 -6.94 -11.85 -10.76
CA MET A 132 -7.51 -10.59 -10.25
C MET A 132 -8.96 -10.40 -10.69
N ALA A 133 -9.33 -10.84 -11.90
CA ALA A 133 -10.70 -10.78 -12.40
C ALA A 133 -11.66 -11.70 -11.61
N ASN A 134 -11.16 -12.75 -10.97
CA ASN A 134 -11.96 -13.65 -10.13
C ASN A 134 -12.10 -13.13 -8.67
N ALA A 135 -11.36 -12.10 -8.28
CA ALA A 135 -11.50 -11.48 -6.96
C ALA A 135 -12.61 -10.41 -6.98
N THR A 136 -13.32 -10.26 -5.86
CA THR A 136 -14.31 -9.19 -5.73
C THR A 136 -13.63 -7.82 -5.66
N ALA A 137 -14.33 -6.77 -6.10
CA ALA A 137 -13.83 -5.40 -6.02
C ALA A 137 -13.45 -5.02 -4.58
N ASP A 138 -14.25 -5.43 -3.58
CA ASP A 138 -13.97 -5.21 -2.16
C ASP A 138 -12.64 -5.84 -1.74
N THR A 139 -12.37 -7.07 -2.16
CA THR A 139 -11.12 -7.77 -1.85
C THR A 139 -9.92 -7.04 -2.44
N ILE A 140 -10.01 -6.67 -3.72
CA ILE A 140 -8.93 -5.92 -4.40
C ILE A 140 -8.72 -4.57 -3.72
N ALA A 141 -9.81 -3.82 -3.50
CA ALA A 141 -9.75 -2.49 -2.90
C ALA A 141 -9.12 -2.51 -1.51
N LEU A 142 -9.59 -3.40 -0.62
CA LEU A 142 -9.05 -3.52 0.73
C LEU A 142 -7.59 -3.98 0.73
N SER A 143 -7.22 -4.89 -0.18
CA SER A 143 -5.84 -5.34 -0.35
C SER A 143 -4.93 -4.17 -0.77
N GLN A 144 -5.34 -3.38 -1.76
CA GLN A 144 -4.55 -2.25 -2.25
C GLN A 144 -4.46 -1.14 -1.22
N ALA A 145 -5.56 -0.78 -0.54
CA ALA A 145 -5.56 0.20 0.55
C ALA A 145 -4.57 -0.22 1.66
N THR A 146 -4.62 -1.49 2.07
CA THR A 146 -3.70 -2.05 3.07
C THR A 146 -2.24 -1.98 2.63
N GLN A 147 -1.96 -2.31 1.37
CA GLN A 147 -0.60 -2.37 0.86
C GLN A 147 -0.02 -1.00 0.51
N THR A 148 -0.83 0.06 0.48
CA THR A 148 -0.40 1.42 0.19
C THR A 148 -0.32 2.33 1.42
N ILE A 149 -0.95 1.96 2.54
CA ILE A 149 -0.96 2.78 3.76
C ILE A 149 0.42 2.86 4.44
N LEU A 150 1.28 1.87 4.24
CA LEU A 150 2.64 1.78 4.75
C LEU A 150 3.59 1.33 3.64
N LEU A 151 4.87 1.65 3.80
CA LEU A 151 5.93 1.03 3.01
C LEU A 151 6.27 -0.34 3.63
N TRP A 152 5.57 -1.36 3.17
CA TRP A 152 5.87 -2.75 3.50
C TRP A 152 7.12 -3.25 2.77
N SER A 153 7.74 -4.30 3.28
CA SER A 153 8.84 -4.96 2.57
C SER A 153 8.35 -5.64 1.28
N ASP A 154 9.26 -5.90 0.37
CA ASP A 154 9.00 -6.64 -0.87
C ASP A 154 8.59 -8.11 -0.64
N THR A 155 8.78 -8.62 0.57
CA THR A 155 8.43 -9.98 0.98
C THR A 155 7.21 -10.06 1.90
N ALA A 156 6.68 -8.93 2.37
CA ALA A 156 5.68 -8.87 3.45
C ALA A 156 4.43 -9.74 3.21
N PHE A 157 3.96 -9.81 1.97
CA PHE A 157 2.72 -10.50 1.60
C PHE A 157 2.92 -11.55 0.50
N MET A 158 4.14 -12.08 0.34
CA MET A 158 4.41 -13.11 -0.66
C MET A 158 3.79 -14.45 -0.28
N ASP A 159 3.88 -14.83 0.99
CA ASP A 159 3.44 -16.14 1.48
C ASP A 159 2.04 -16.11 2.10
N ALA A 160 1.56 -14.94 2.49
CA ALA A 160 0.27 -14.79 3.16
C ALA A 160 -0.39 -13.45 2.84
N SER A 161 -1.65 -13.48 2.41
CA SER A 161 -2.45 -12.29 2.20
C SER A 161 -2.60 -11.47 3.50
N PRO A 162 -2.63 -10.12 3.43
CA PRO A 162 -2.98 -9.27 4.58
C PRO A 162 -4.45 -9.43 5.00
N LEU A 163 -5.26 -10.09 4.16
CA LEU A 163 -6.68 -10.27 4.36
C LEU A 163 -7.02 -11.70 4.80
N GLY A 164 -8.05 -11.82 5.62
CA GLY A 164 -8.78 -13.05 5.93
C GLY A 164 -10.18 -13.01 5.30
N ILE A 165 -10.90 -14.14 5.37
CA ILE A 165 -12.28 -14.24 4.93
C ILE A 165 -13.15 -14.54 6.16
N VAL A 166 -14.19 -13.75 6.36
CA VAL A 166 -15.20 -13.94 7.39
C VAL A 166 -16.58 -13.78 6.73
N GLU A 167 -17.41 -14.81 6.83
CA GLU A 167 -18.75 -14.84 6.22
C GLU A 167 -18.72 -14.42 4.72
N ASP A 168 -17.80 -15.00 3.97
CA ASP A 168 -17.55 -14.74 2.55
C ASP A 168 -17.10 -13.30 2.20
N LYS A 169 -16.74 -12.50 3.21
CA LYS A 169 -16.22 -11.13 3.01
C LYS A 169 -14.74 -11.07 3.35
N ALA A 170 -14.01 -10.33 2.54
CA ALA A 170 -12.63 -9.99 2.83
C ALA A 170 -12.57 -9.02 4.02
N VAL A 171 -11.76 -9.34 5.00
CA VAL A 171 -11.51 -8.50 6.17
C VAL A 171 -10.00 -8.37 6.41
N LEU A 172 -9.58 -7.23 6.94
CA LEU A 172 -8.19 -7.06 7.32
C LEU A 172 -7.87 -7.99 8.50
N LYS A 173 -6.76 -8.72 8.42
CA LYS A 173 -6.31 -9.55 9.52
C LYS A 173 -6.00 -8.71 10.76
N PRO A 174 -6.38 -9.14 11.96
CA PRO A 174 -6.18 -8.37 13.19
C PRO A 174 -4.73 -7.93 13.40
N GLU A 175 -3.77 -8.81 13.14
CA GLU A 175 -2.34 -8.51 13.27
C GLU A 175 -1.88 -7.40 12.31
N ILE A 176 -2.43 -7.35 11.09
CA ILE A 176 -2.12 -6.29 10.11
C ILE A 176 -2.75 -4.96 10.55
N ALA A 177 -3.99 -5.00 11.03
CA ALA A 177 -4.66 -3.83 11.58
C ALA A 177 -3.87 -3.23 12.76
N ASP A 178 -3.36 -4.07 13.64
CA ASP A 178 -2.57 -3.67 14.80
C ASP A 178 -1.22 -3.06 14.39
N ILE A 179 -0.55 -3.63 13.38
CA ILE A 179 0.68 -3.04 12.81
C ILE A 179 0.39 -1.65 12.24
N ILE A 180 -0.68 -1.50 11.43
CA ILE A 180 -1.05 -0.21 10.83
C ILE A 180 -1.30 0.83 11.93
N ARG A 181 -2.18 0.55 12.89
CA ARG A 181 -2.48 1.47 14.01
C ARG A 181 -1.22 1.86 14.77
N THR A 182 -0.32 0.91 14.99
CA THR A 182 0.89 1.15 15.77
C THR A 182 1.91 1.95 14.99
N ALA A 183 2.09 1.68 13.70
CA ALA A 183 3.00 2.45 12.85
C ALA A 183 2.62 3.94 12.76
N TYR A 184 1.33 4.25 12.93
CA TYR A 184 0.83 5.62 12.97
C TYR A 184 0.76 6.25 14.38
N ASP A 185 1.20 5.54 15.42
CA ASP A 185 1.31 6.13 16.75
C ASP A 185 2.21 7.39 16.72
N PRO A 186 1.75 8.55 17.21
CA PRO A 186 2.49 9.80 17.13
C PRO A 186 3.82 9.79 17.90
N THR A 187 4.02 8.83 18.79
CA THR A 187 5.29 8.67 19.53
C THR A 187 6.34 7.90 18.73
N LEU A 188 5.95 7.27 17.62
CA LEU A 188 6.87 6.59 16.70
C LEU A 188 7.22 7.50 15.52
N PRO A 189 8.43 7.39 14.96
CA PRO A 189 8.83 8.18 13.82
C PRO A 189 8.04 7.80 12.56
N ALA A 190 7.86 8.74 11.64
CA ALA A 190 7.23 8.47 10.34
C ALA A 190 8.08 7.53 9.47
N VAL A 191 9.38 7.49 9.71
CA VAL A 191 10.35 6.65 8.98
C VAL A 191 11.31 6.00 9.97
N ALA A 192 11.60 4.73 9.76
CA ALA A 192 12.59 4.01 10.55
C ALA A 192 13.39 3.04 9.68
N GLN A 193 14.71 3.07 9.85
CA GLN A 193 15.66 2.21 9.13
C GLN A 193 16.38 1.21 10.06
N ASP A 194 16.02 1.23 11.34
CA ASP A 194 16.62 0.36 12.37
C ASP A 194 15.57 -0.59 12.96
N LYS A 195 15.94 -1.84 13.14
CA LYS A 195 15.04 -2.90 13.65
C LYS A 195 14.53 -2.64 15.08
N SER A 196 15.19 -1.77 15.86
CA SER A 196 14.67 -1.34 17.16
C SER A 196 13.29 -0.65 17.07
N HIS A 197 12.92 -0.20 15.87
CA HIS A 197 11.56 0.29 15.59
C HIS A 197 10.51 -0.81 15.80
N ALA A 198 10.75 -2.03 15.32
CA ALA A 198 9.83 -3.16 15.53
C ALA A 198 9.69 -3.51 17.02
N LEU A 199 10.76 -3.41 17.81
CA LEU A 199 10.69 -3.57 19.27
C LEU A 199 9.79 -2.50 19.92
N ARG A 200 9.92 -1.24 19.49
CA ARG A 200 9.06 -0.15 19.99
C ARG A 200 7.59 -0.36 19.58
N MET A 201 7.34 -0.85 18.37
CA MET A 201 5.99 -1.21 17.94
C MET A 201 5.41 -2.35 18.79
N ALA A 202 6.18 -3.43 19.04
CA ALA A 202 5.75 -4.54 19.89
C ALA A 202 5.40 -4.06 21.32
N ALA A 203 6.26 -3.21 21.91
CA ALA A 203 5.98 -2.63 23.22
C ALA A 203 4.69 -1.78 23.25
N ARG A 204 4.41 -1.03 22.18
CA ARG A 204 3.15 -0.26 22.05
C ARG A 204 1.91 -1.14 21.93
N LEU A 205 2.01 -2.25 21.23
CA LEU A 205 0.90 -3.22 21.11
C LEU A 205 0.55 -3.84 22.47
N MET A 206 1.55 -4.13 23.31
CA MET A 206 1.32 -4.67 24.66
C MET A 206 0.57 -3.68 25.58
N VAL A 207 0.79 -2.38 25.40
CA VAL A 207 0.13 -1.34 26.23
C VAL A 207 -1.32 -1.08 25.80
N ARG A 208 -1.67 -1.42 24.54
CA ARG A 208 -3.03 -1.19 23.99
C ARG A 208 -4.00 -2.35 24.22
N GLN A 209 -3.51 -3.50 24.68
CA GLN A 209 -4.32 -4.66 25.08
C GLN A 209 -4.79 -4.55 26.54
#